data_4834bfc118f78ca3a97da0e3da48cf15
#
_entry.id   4834bfc118f78ca3a97da0e3da48cf15
#
_cell.length_a   1.000
_cell.length_b   1.000
_cell.length_c   1.000
_cell.angle_alpha   90.00
_cell.angle_beta   90.00
_cell.angle_gamma   90.00
#
_symmetry.space_group_name_H-M   'P 1'
#
loop_
_entity.id
_entity.type
_entity.pdbx_description
1 polymer ?
#
loop_
_entity_poly.entity_id
_entity_poly.type
_entity_poly.pdbx_seq_one_letter_code
_entity_poly.pdbx_strand_id
1 'polypeptide(L)'
;MYSNLTPWGKERLAMRETLKDDKQYYGAYGRKFLSNSNIESLIKDPASFNIPLEPTQAMLEGSYFHTAMLEPEKLKNFQIIDVASRATKAYKEACFEGERCLLRKEQLEVEKWVNKIKGDLEIHELIYNKNNKYELPEVDMIMDNLWKGKADIITDDYIIDLKTTNSKMHEFKYHASRF
;
A
#
# COMPACT_ATOMS: atom_id res chain seq x y z
N MET A 1 1.13 -2.10 30.24
CA MET A 1 -0.08 -1.36 29.83
C MET A 1 -1.19 -2.25 29.22
N TYR A 2 -1.01 -3.57 29.03
CA TYR A 2 -1.96 -4.49 28.36
C TYR A 2 -2.55 -5.58 29.27
N SER A 3 -2.39 -5.45 30.61
CA SER A 3 -2.82 -6.46 31.60
C SER A 3 -4.33 -6.68 31.66
N ASN A 4 -5.14 -5.73 31.22
CA ASN A 4 -6.61 -5.74 31.32
C ASN A 4 -7.34 -6.07 30.02
N LEU A 5 -6.63 -6.56 28.98
CA LEU A 5 -7.27 -6.93 27.74
C LEU A 5 -8.06 -8.24 27.88
N THR A 6 -9.23 -8.29 27.24
CA THR A 6 -9.97 -9.53 27.04
C THR A 6 -9.14 -10.55 26.24
N PRO A 7 -9.48 -11.84 26.27
CA PRO A 7 -8.82 -12.83 25.42
C PRO A 7 -8.78 -12.40 23.94
N TRP A 8 -9.89 -11.92 23.39
CA TRP A 8 -9.98 -11.38 22.03
C TRP A 8 -9.05 -10.17 21.83
N GLY A 9 -9.00 -9.25 22.78
CA GLY A 9 -8.09 -8.10 22.68
C GLY A 9 -6.62 -8.48 22.62
N LYS A 10 -6.20 -9.54 23.31
CA LYS A 10 -4.84 -10.06 23.27
C LYS A 10 -4.54 -10.73 21.92
N GLU A 11 -5.46 -11.53 21.42
CA GLU A 11 -5.35 -12.21 20.14
C GLU A 11 -5.30 -11.20 18.99
N ARG A 12 -6.18 -10.21 18.96
CA ARG A 12 -6.21 -9.11 18.02
C ARG A 12 -4.88 -8.35 17.99
N LEU A 13 -4.32 -8.05 19.17
CA LEU A 13 -3.03 -7.38 19.26
C LEU A 13 -1.89 -8.22 18.64
N ALA A 14 -1.87 -9.52 18.91
CA ALA A 14 -0.87 -10.42 18.33
C ALA A 14 -0.97 -10.51 16.81
N MET A 15 -2.19 -10.56 16.27
CA MET A 15 -2.44 -10.52 14.82
C MET A 15 -1.93 -9.21 14.23
N ARG A 16 -2.22 -8.07 14.83
CA ARG A 16 -1.74 -6.75 14.38
C ARG A 16 -0.22 -6.67 14.36
N GLU A 17 0.44 -7.13 15.41
CA GLU A 17 1.92 -7.14 15.47
C GLU A 17 2.51 -7.99 14.34
N THR A 18 1.92 -9.15 14.04
CA THR A 18 2.34 -10.00 12.92
C THR A 18 2.13 -9.30 11.57
N LEU A 19 1.03 -8.57 11.40
CA LEU A 19 0.68 -7.89 10.16
C LEU A 19 1.46 -6.58 9.91
N LYS A 20 2.29 -6.12 10.85
CA LYS A 20 3.22 -5.01 10.61
C LYS A 20 4.33 -5.38 9.61
N ASP A 21 4.66 -6.65 9.50
CA ASP A 21 5.56 -7.13 8.46
C ASP A 21 4.80 -7.26 7.13
N ASP A 22 5.22 -6.53 6.11
CA ASP A 22 4.60 -6.53 4.78
C ASP A 22 4.57 -7.93 4.15
N LYS A 23 5.60 -8.76 4.39
CA LYS A 23 5.63 -10.15 3.92
C LYS A 23 4.51 -10.98 4.55
N GLN A 24 4.19 -10.72 5.82
CA GLN A 24 3.08 -11.37 6.49
C GLN A 24 1.73 -10.77 6.04
N TYR A 25 1.67 -9.44 5.90
CA TYR A 25 0.44 -8.73 5.50
C TYR A 25 -0.05 -9.17 4.11
N TYR A 26 0.82 -9.20 3.12
CA TYR A 26 0.50 -9.58 1.73
C TYR A 26 0.71 -11.08 1.46
N GLY A 27 1.36 -11.79 2.36
CA GLY A 27 1.69 -13.20 2.25
C GLY A 27 0.58 -14.16 2.68
N ALA A 28 0.96 -15.42 2.89
CA ALA A 28 0.06 -16.51 3.25
C ALA A 28 -0.70 -16.25 4.56
N TYR A 29 -0.06 -15.58 5.53
CA TYR A 29 -0.72 -15.23 6.79
C TYR A 29 -1.84 -14.22 6.57
N GLY A 30 -1.56 -13.13 5.87
CA GLY A 30 -2.52 -12.06 5.61
C GLY A 30 -3.70 -12.50 4.72
N ARG A 31 -3.52 -13.52 3.88
CA ARG A 31 -4.63 -14.10 3.08
C ARG A 31 -5.67 -14.86 3.88
N LYS A 32 -5.43 -15.09 5.17
CA LYS A 32 -6.45 -15.65 6.08
C LYS A 32 -7.51 -14.62 6.49
N PHE A 33 -7.26 -13.34 6.22
CA PHE A 33 -8.15 -12.23 6.55
C PHE A 33 -8.80 -11.69 5.28
N LEU A 34 -10.04 -11.29 5.39
CA LEU A 34 -10.72 -10.53 4.35
C LEU A 34 -10.21 -9.07 4.34
N SER A 35 -10.36 -8.39 3.21
CA SER A 35 -9.98 -6.99 3.02
C SER A 35 -10.85 -6.35 1.93
N ASN A 36 -10.77 -5.04 1.75
CA ASN A 36 -11.51 -4.33 0.70
C ASN A 36 -11.23 -4.87 -0.71
N SER A 37 -9.99 -5.27 -1.01
CA SER A 37 -9.66 -5.86 -2.31
C SER A 37 -10.37 -7.20 -2.55
N ASN A 38 -10.68 -7.95 -1.48
CA ASN A 38 -11.47 -9.18 -1.62
C ASN A 38 -12.92 -8.88 -2.01
N ILE A 39 -13.53 -7.82 -1.44
CA ILE A 39 -14.88 -7.38 -1.84
C ILE A 39 -14.87 -6.96 -3.31
N GLU A 40 -13.88 -6.18 -3.72
CA GLU A 40 -13.75 -5.74 -5.11
C GLU A 40 -13.64 -6.94 -6.08
N SER A 41 -12.83 -7.94 -5.73
CA SER A 41 -12.71 -9.17 -6.52
C SER A 41 -14.04 -9.92 -6.60
N LEU A 42 -14.75 -10.08 -5.48
CA LEU A 42 -16.04 -10.75 -5.44
C LEU A 42 -17.11 -10.04 -6.27
N ILE A 43 -17.09 -8.71 -6.33
CA ILE A 43 -18.03 -7.91 -7.13
C ILE A 43 -17.70 -7.99 -8.62
N LYS A 44 -16.41 -7.91 -8.97
CA LYS A 44 -15.97 -7.85 -10.38
C LYS A 44 -15.86 -9.23 -11.03
N ASP A 45 -15.25 -10.17 -10.35
CA ASP A 45 -15.00 -11.52 -10.83
C ASP A 45 -14.84 -12.49 -9.65
N PRO A 46 -15.92 -13.11 -9.17
CA PRO A 46 -15.88 -14.07 -8.07
C PRO A 46 -14.91 -15.24 -8.30
N ALA A 47 -14.67 -15.62 -9.56
CA ALA A 47 -13.75 -16.73 -9.89
C ALA A 47 -12.29 -16.37 -9.60
N SER A 48 -11.95 -15.08 -9.54
CA SER A 48 -10.61 -14.59 -9.22
C SER A 48 -10.37 -14.39 -7.71
N PHE A 49 -11.35 -14.70 -6.87
CA PHE A 49 -11.23 -14.55 -5.42
C PHE A 49 -10.03 -15.32 -4.86
N ASN A 50 -9.20 -14.64 -4.08
CA ASN A 50 -7.96 -15.18 -3.48
C ASN A 50 -6.88 -15.65 -4.47
N ILE A 51 -7.03 -15.40 -5.77
CA ILE A 51 -5.96 -15.64 -6.74
C ILE A 51 -4.97 -14.47 -6.63
N PRO A 52 -3.68 -14.73 -6.36
CA PRO A 52 -2.68 -13.68 -6.33
C PRO A 52 -2.60 -12.96 -7.68
N LEU A 53 -2.73 -11.64 -7.67
CA LEU A 53 -2.54 -10.83 -8.88
C LEU A 53 -1.05 -10.55 -9.08
N GLU A 54 -0.60 -10.64 -10.32
CA GLU A 54 0.71 -10.12 -10.68
C GLU A 54 0.71 -8.59 -10.56
N PRO A 55 1.75 -8.00 -9.93
CA PRO A 55 1.83 -6.55 -9.79
C PRO A 55 1.81 -5.87 -11.16
N THR A 56 0.87 -4.95 -11.35
CA THR A 56 0.87 -4.07 -12.53
C THR A 56 1.91 -2.96 -12.36
N GLN A 57 2.24 -2.26 -13.45
CA GLN A 57 3.10 -1.07 -13.37
C GLN A 57 2.52 -0.02 -12.43
N ALA A 58 1.23 0.27 -12.53
CA ALA A 58 0.55 1.24 -11.67
C ALA A 58 0.61 0.85 -10.18
N MET A 59 0.48 -0.44 -9.87
CA MET A 59 0.63 -0.93 -8.50
C MET A 59 2.07 -0.75 -7.98
N LEU A 60 3.07 -0.98 -8.83
CA LEU A 60 4.47 -0.83 -8.47
C LEU A 60 4.85 0.65 -8.26
N GLU A 61 4.39 1.55 -9.14
CA GLU A 61 4.56 3.00 -8.99
C GLU A 61 3.84 3.52 -7.75
N GLY A 62 2.61 3.05 -7.50
CA GLY A 62 1.86 3.35 -6.29
C GLY A 62 2.57 2.89 -5.03
N SER A 63 3.08 1.66 -5.01
CA SER A 63 3.85 1.12 -3.88
C SER A 63 5.14 1.92 -3.64
N TYR A 64 5.86 2.29 -4.70
CA TYR A 64 7.04 3.16 -4.59
C TYR A 64 6.66 4.54 -4.02
N PHE A 65 5.56 5.13 -4.49
CA PHE A 65 5.05 6.41 -3.99
C PHE A 65 4.73 6.36 -2.49
N HIS A 66 3.95 5.36 -2.04
CA HIS A 66 3.64 5.17 -0.63
C HIS A 66 4.91 5.02 0.21
N THR A 67 5.83 4.16 -0.22
CA THR A 67 7.10 3.95 0.47
C THR A 67 7.92 5.23 0.55
N ALA A 68 8.01 6.00 -0.53
CA ALA A 68 8.76 7.26 -0.56
C ALA A 68 8.14 8.35 0.34
N MET A 69 6.82 8.30 0.51
CA MET A 69 6.11 9.23 1.39
C MET A 69 6.22 8.82 2.87
N LEU A 70 6.03 7.55 3.19
CA LEU A 70 5.75 7.10 4.56
C LEU A 70 6.88 6.27 5.20
N GLU A 71 7.65 5.52 4.40
CA GLU A 71 8.70 4.60 4.86
C GLU A 71 9.97 4.68 3.99
N PRO A 72 10.59 5.87 3.84
CA PRO A 72 11.67 6.10 2.88
C PRO A 72 12.88 5.18 3.06
N GLU A 73 13.09 4.63 4.25
CA GLU A 73 14.16 3.66 4.53
C GLU A 73 13.95 2.32 3.82
N LYS A 74 12.71 2.01 3.41
CA LYS A 74 12.37 0.80 2.64
C LYS A 74 12.58 0.96 1.13
N LEU A 75 12.86 2.17 0.61
CA LEU A 75 13.11 2.40 -0.83
C LEU A 75 14.23 1.54 -1.40
N LYS A 76 15.21 1.20 -0.58
CA LYS A 76 16.31 0.28 -0.94
C LYS A 76 15.84 -1.12 -1.38
N ASN A 77 14.60 -1.50 -1.06
CA ASN A 77 14.04 -2.79 -1.43
C ASN A 77 13.49 -2.81 -2.86
N PHE A 78 13.34 -1.63 -3.49
CA PHE A 78 12.89 -1.56 -4.87
C PHE A 78 14.07 -1.75 -5.83
N GLN A 79 13.91 -2.70 -6.73
CA GLN A 79 14.85 -2.86 -7.83
C GLN A 79 14.51 -1.87 -8.95
N ILE A 80 15.48 -1.02 -9.29
CA ILE A 80 15.34 0.02 -10.30
C ILE A 80 16.32 -0.26 -11.42
N ILE A 81 15.82 -0.32 -12.66
CA ILE A 81 16.61 -0.66 -13.82
C ILE A 81 16.67 0.54 -14.78
N ASP A 82 17.88 0.94 -15.15
CA ASP A 82 18.11 2.07 -16.04
C ASP A 82 18.19 1.60 -17.49
N VAL A 83 17.02 1.38 -18.08
CA VAL A 83 16.85 1.01 -19.49
C VAL A 83 15.63 1.70 -20.07
N ALA A 84 15.59 1.80 -21.41
CA ALA A 84 14.51 2.50 -22.11
C ALA A 84 13.13 1.81 -21.97
N SER A 85 13.10 0.48 -21.92
CA SER A 85 11.85 -0.28 -21.81
C SER A 85 12.06 -1.69 -21.26
N ARG A 86 10.96 -2.29 -20.78
CA ARG A 86 10.91 -3.69 -20.29
C ARG A 86 11.13 -4.73 -21.39
N ALA A 87 11.05 -4.33 -22.66
CA ALA A 87 11.30 -5.24 -23.78
C ALA A 87 12.80 -5.51 -24.02
N THR A 88 13.69 -4.71 -23.44
CA THR A 88 15.13 -4.84 -23.64
C THR A 88 15.68 -6.12 -23.00
N LYS A 89 16.74 -6.67 -23.63
CA LYS A 89 17.45 -7.84 -23.10
C LYS A 89 18.01 -7.54 -21.70
N ALA A 90 18.59 -6.36 -21.50
CA ALA A 90 19.13 -5.93 -20.22
C ALA A 90 18.07 -5.90 -19.09
N TYR A 91 16.82 -5.50 -19.39
CA TYR A 91 15.75 -5.57 -18.42
C TYR A 91 15.43 -7.02 -18.02
N LYS A 92 15.28 -7.90 -19.02
CA LYS A 92 14.93 -9.32 -18.80
C LYS A 92 16.03 -10.08 -18.06
N GLU A 93 17.28 -9.70 -18.24
CA GLU A 93 18.42 -10.29 -17.54
C GLU A 93 18.55 -9.78 -16.09
N ALA A 94 18.14 -8.54 -15.83
CA ALA A 94 18.25 -7.91 -14.52
C ALA A 94 17.04 -8.23 -13.61
N CYS A 95 15.84 -8.41 -14.16
CA CYS A 95 14.67 -8.83 -13.40
C CYS A 95 14.59 -10.35 -13.30
N PHE A 96 14.33 -10.86 -12.08
CA PHE A 96 14.02 -12.28 -11.91
C PHE A 96 12.72 -12.63 -12.65
N GLU A 97 12.61 -13.87 -13.13
CA GLU A 97 11.38 -14.34 -13.78
C GLU A 97 10.16 -14.13 -12.89
N GLY A 98 9.12 -13.49 -13.44
CA GLY A 98 7.88 -13.19 -12.74
C GLY A 98 7.90 -11.91 -11.89
N GLU A 99 9.05 -11.27 -11.68
CA GLU A 99 9.12 -10.00 -10.97
C GLU A 99 9.03 -8.82 -11.95
N ARG A 100 8.38 -7.75 -11.51
CA ARG A 100 8.32 -6.51 -12.25
C ARG A 100 9.13 -5.44 -11.52
N CYS A 101 10.15 -4.91 -12.19
CA CYS A 101 11.02 -3.87 -11.65
C CYS A 101 10.60 -2.49 -12.15
N LEU A 102 10.90 -1.45 -11.37
CA LEU A 102 10.72 -0.07 -11.81
C LEU A 102 11.80 0.30 -12.82
N LEU A 103 11.40 1.02 -13.86
CA LEU A 103 12.35 1.71 -14.71
C LEU A 103 12.80 3.02 -14.05
N ARG A 104 14.05 3.43 -14.31
CA ARG A 104 14.58 4.70 -13.80
C ARG A 104 13.66 5.89 -14.12
N LYS A 105 13.12 5.95 -15.34
CA LYS A 105 12.19 7.02 -15.74
C LYS A 105 10.91 7.06 -14.92
N GLU A 106 10.39 5.89 -14.52
CA GLU A 106 9.17 5.78 -13.70
C GLU A 106 9.47 6.21 -12.26
N GLN A 107 10.59 5.77 -11.70
CA GLN A 107 11.06 6.27 -10.41
C GLN A 107 11.15 7.79 -10.39
N LEU A 108 11.85 8.38 -11.35
CA LEU A 108 12.02 9.83 -11.42
C LEU A 108 10.69 10.59 -11.54
N GLU A 109 9.71 10.01 -12.22
CA GLU A 109 8.38 10.60 -12.33
C GLU A 109 7.64 10.57 -10.98
N VAL A 110 7.67 9.44 -10.29
CA VAL A 110 7.08 9.33 -8.94
C VAL A 110 7.78 10.25 -7.96
N GLU A 111 9.10 10.38 -8.01
CA GLU A 111 9.86 11.30 -7.16
C GLU A 111 9.47 12.77 -7.36
N LYS A 112 9.08 13.18 -8.58
CA LYS A 112 8.51 14.52 -8.80
C LYS A 112 7.19 14.71 -8.05
N TRP A 113 6.32 13.71 -8.04
CA TRP A 113 5.06 13.77 -7.28
C TRP A 113 5.34 13.88 -5.78
N VAL A 114 6.22 13.06 -5.25
CA VAL A 114 6.65 13.07 -3.85
C VAL A 114 7.20 14.46 -3.47
N ASN A 115 8.12 14.99 -4.28
CA ASN A 115 8.75 16.28 -4.02
C ASN A 115 7.73 17.44 -4.06
N LYS A 116 6.75 17.36 -4.98
CA LYS A 116 5.69 18.36 -5.07
C LYS A 116 4.81 18.37 -3.81
N ILE A 117 4.44 17.19 -3.32
CA ILE A 117 3.63 17.05 -2.11
C ILE A 117 4.42 17.50 -0.88
N LYS A 118 5.67 17.06 -0.74
CA LYS A 118 6.55 17.45 0.38
C LYS A 118 6.90 18.93 0.38
N GLY A 119 6.85 19.59 -0.78
CA GLY A 119 7.09 21.03 -0.90
C GLY A 119 5.88 21.91 -0.54
N ASP A 120 4.70 21.35 -0.37
CA ASP A 120 3.52 22.04 0.13
C ASP A 120 3.52 22.00 1.66
N LEU A 121 3.61 23.19 2.28
CA LEU A 121 3.78 23.29 3.73
C LEU A 121 2.56 22.77 4.51
N GLU A 122 1.34 23.05 4.04
CA GLU A 122 0.12 22.63 4.71
C GLU A 122 -0.02 21.10 4.65
N ILE A 123 0.22 20.51 3.49
CA ILE A 123 0.19 19.07 3.31
C ILE A 123 1.33 18.40 4.10
N HIS A 124 2.52 19.01 4.10
CA HIS A 124 3.66 18.51 4.84
C HIS A 124 3.37 18.45 6.34
N GLU A 125 2.85 19.51 6.94
CA GLU A 125 2.50 19.56 8.36
C GLU A 125 1.40 18.54 8.70
N LEU A 126 0.43 18.36 7.81
CA LEU A 126 -0.63 17.36 7.98
C LEU A 126 -0.09 15.94 7.95
N ILE A 127 0.76 15.62 6.96
CA ILE A 127 1.29 14.26 6.78
C ILE A 127 2.37 13.91 7.81
N TYR A 128 3.27 14.83 8.14
CA TYR A 128 4.46 14.56 8.96
C TYR A 128 4.39 15.07 10.40
N ASN A 129 3.18 15.23 10.93
CA ASN A 129 3.02 15.57 12.35
C ASN A 129 3.59 14.45 13.23
N LYS A 130 4.29 14.83 14.30
CA LYS A 130 4.92 13.90 15.26
C LYS A 130 3.98 12.90 15.93
N ASN A 131 2.68 13.22 15.99
CA ASN A 131 1.66 12.37 16.59
C ASN A 131 1.10 11.34 15.60
N ASN A 132 1.35 11.52 14.31
CA ASN A 132 0.83 10.65 13.28
C ASN A 132 1.39 9.22 13.40
N LYS A 133 0.56 8.26 13.03
CA LYS A 133 0.95 6.85 12.92
C LYS A 133 0.81 6.45 11.46
N TYR A 134 1.79 5.70 10.96
CA TYR A 134 1.90 5.33 9.55
C TYR A 134 1.78 3.83 9.38
N GLU A 135 1.24 3.42 8.23
CA GLU A 135 1.17 2.02 7.80
C GLU A 135 0.65 1.08 8.92
N LEU A 136 -0.36 1.56 9.66
CA LEU A 136 -0.86 0.87 10.83
C LEU A 136 -1.87 -0.20 10.43
N PRO A 137 -1.54 -1.49 10.58
CA PRO A 137 -2.50 -2.56 10.35
C PRO A 137 -3.51 -2.62 11.49
N GLU A 138 -4.74 -2.95 11.14
CA GLU A 138 -5.81 -3.23 12.08
C GLU A 138 -6.52 -4.52 11.69
N VAL A 139 -7.06 -5.21 12.71
CA VAL A 139 -7.83 -6.44 12.56
C VAL A 139 -9.09 -6.33 13.35
N ASP A 140 -10.20 -6.77 12.78
CA ASP A 140 -11.44 -6.91 13.52
C ASP A 140 -12.31 -8.06 12.97
N MET A 141 -13.32 -8.41 13.76
CA MET A 141 -14.34 -9.39 13.38
C MET A 141 -15.54 -8.65 12.78
N ILE A 142 -15.85 -8.88 11.52
CA ILE A 142 -17.01 -8.32 10.84
C ILE A 142 -17.81 -9.47 10.23
N MET A 143 -19.09 -9.61 10.60
CA MET A 143 -19.97 -10.69 10.12
C MET A 143 -19.32 -12.08 10.27
N ASP A 144 -18.82 -12.39 11.47
CA ASP A 144 -18.16 -13.64 11.85
C ASP A 144 -16.93 -14.01 11.01
N ASN A 145 -16.35 -13.04 10.30
CA ASN A 145 -15.11 -13.20 9.55
C ASN A 145 -14.04 -12.24 10.06
N LEU A 146 -12.78 -12.70 10.02
CA LEU A 146 -11.62 -11.87 10.31
C LEU A 146 -11.33 -10.95 9.14
N TRP A 147 -11.27 -9.66 9.43
CA TRP A 147 -10.92 -8.62 8.45
C TRP A 147 -9.61 -7.95 8.83
N LYS A 148 -8.88 -7.54 7.83
CA LYS A 148 -7.72 -6.67 7.98
C LYS A 148 -7.86 -5.42 7.14
N GLY A 149 -7.30 -4.34 7.64
CA GLY A 149 -7.07 -3.11 6.91
C GLY A 149 -5.72 -2.53 7.29
N LYS A 150 -5.17 -1.65 6.49
CA LYS A 150 -3.98 -0.88 6.81
C LYS A 150 -4.27 0.57 6.45
N ALA A 151 -4.18 1.46 7.46
CA ALA A 151 -4.32 2.88 7.24
C ALA A 151 -2.96 3.47 6.89
N ASP A 152 -2.88 4.25 5.83
CA ASP A 152 -1.64 4.90 5.41
C ASP A 152 -1.17 5.87 6.50
N ILE A 153 -2.05 6.78 6.95
CA ILE A 153 -1.75 7.74 8.00
C ILE A 153 -2.96 7.89 8.93
N ILE A 154 -2.73 7.80 10.23
CA ILE A 154 -3.72 8.13 11.25
C ILE A 154 -3.20 9.36 12.00
N THR A 155 -3.97 10.44 11.95
CA THR A 155 -3.77 11.66 12.72
C THR A 155 -4.68 11.67 13.95
N ASP A 156 -4.63 12.73 14.76
CA ASP A 156 -5.55 12.89 15.89
C ASP A 156 -7.02 13.06 15.42
N ASP A 157 -7.24 13.65 14.22
CA ASP A 157 -8.58 14.01 13.72
C ASP A 157 -8.99 13.24 12.46
N TYR A 158 -8.04 12.66 11.70
CA TYR A 158 -8.29 12.11 10.37
C TYR A 158 -7.61 10.76 10.15
N ILE A 159 -8.18 9.98 9.25
CA ILE A 159 -7.48 8.91 8.55
C ILE A 159 -7.23 9.42 7.14
N ILE A 160 -5.96 9.45 6.73
CA ILE A 160 -5.54 9.89 5.40
C ILE A 160 -5.11 8.66 4.61
N ASP A 161 -5.67 8.53 3.43
CA ASP A 161 -5.35 7.48 2.47
C ASP A 161 -4.71 8.13 1.23
N LEU A 162 -3.52 7.72 0.89
CA LEU A 162 -2.76 8.23 -0.24
C LEU A 162 -3.11 7.42 -1.49
N LYS A 163 -3.50 8.08 -2.57
CA LYS A 163 -3.83 7.39 -3.83
C LYS A 163 -3.11 8.01 -5.02
N THR A 164 -2.54 7.15 -5.84
CA THR A 164 -2.06 7.53 -7.17
C THR A 164 -3.11 7.21 -8.22
N THR A 165 -3.26 8.08 -9.21
CA THR A 165 -4.22 7.90 -10.30
C THR A 165 -3.67 8.41 -11.63
N ASN A 166 -4.02 7.75 -12.72
CA ASN A 166 -3.76 8.24 -14.07
C ASN A 166 -4.87 9.19 -14.56
N SER A 167 -5.92 9.41 -13.76
CA SER A 167 -7.03 10.28 -14.12
C SER A 167 -6.65 11.74 -13.95
N LYS A 168 -7.21 12.58 -14.81
CA LYS A 168 -7.01 14.04 -14.71
C LYS A 168 -7.73 14.58 -13.47
N MET A 169 -7.19 15.61 -12.85
CA MET A 169 -7.76 16.20 -11.61
C MET A 169 -9.23 16.62 -11.74
N HIS A 170 -9.67 17.08 -12.92
CA HIS A 170 -11.08 17.45 -13.11
C HIS A 170 -12.04 16.25 -13.12
N GLU A 171 -11.50 15.03 -13.29
CA GLU A 171 -12.24 13.78 -13.23
C GLU A 171 -12.24 13.18 -11.82
N PHE A 172 -11.47 13.74 -10.89
CA PHE A 172 -11.29 13.21 -9.54
C PHE A 172 -12.62 12.95 -8.82
N LYS A 173 -13.58 13.86 -8.91
CA LYS A 173 -14.90 13.71 -8.28
C LYS A 173 -15.65 12.45 -8.71
N TYR A 174 -15.42 11.96 -9.93
CA TYR A 174 -16.03 10.73 -10.45
C TYR A 174 -15.31 9.46 -9.99
N HIS A 175 -14.05 9.61 -9.63
CA HIS A 175 -13.22 8.50 -9.17
C HIS A 175 -13.19 8.40 -7.64
N ALA A 176 -13.30 9.51 -6.93
CA ALA A 176 -13.29 9.55 -5.46
C ALA A 176 -14.39 8.71 -4.80
N SER A 177 -15.53 8.52 -5.48
CA SER A 177 -16.61 7.65 -4.99
C SER A 177 -16.34 6.14 -5.13
N ARG A 178 -15.19 5.76 -5.67
CA ARG A 178 -14.78 4.36 -5.87
C ARG A 178 -13.72 3.90 -4.88
N PHE A 179 -13.27 4.81 -4.01
CA PHE A 179 -12.27 4.55 -2.98
C PHE A 179 -12.87 4.33 -1.58
#